data_6856b1e7e1aa782d4871d4a1245e3cd3
#
_entry.id   6856b1e7e1aa782d4871d4a1245e3cd3
#
_cell.length_a   1.000
_cell.length_b   1.000
_cell.length_c   1.000
_cell.angle_alpha   90.00
_cell.angle_beta   90.00
_cell.angle_gamma   90.00
#
_symmetry.space_group_name_H-M   'P 1'
#
loop_
_entity.id
_entity.type
_entity.pdbx_description
1 polymer ?
#
loop_
_entity_poly.entity_id
_entity_poly.type
_entity_poly.pdbx_seq_one_letter_code
_entity_poly.pdbx_strand_id
1 'polypeptide(L)'
;MREYLNLIEETTRPAKLETTPLPYGPNDLEPVMSKATIDYHYGELAKGYAKRYNAGEGNDDFNRAGSYLHNKFFPQFRKPKSGNRPKGASAELIQSKFKTFEDFQDALKLEAMKIQGSGWIYLSTSGEIKTIKNHAVRTDIALLIDWWEHAWALDYQSDKEKYLDNIWRIIDWTVINQRL
;
A
#
# COMPACT_ATOMS: atom_id res chain seq x y z
N MET A 1 0.49 23.31 -35.94
CA MET A 1 1.71 23.01 -35.14
C MET A 1 1.39 22.53 -33.70
N ARG A 2 0.48 23.16 -32.95
CA ARG A 2 0.05 22.69 -31.61
C ARG A 2 -0.67 21.34 -31.63
N GLU A 3 -1.54 21.07 -32.62
CA GLU A 3 -2.22 19.78 -32.75
C GLU A 3 -1.26 18.64 -33.09
N TYR A 4 -0.21 18.91 -33.87
CA TYR A 4 0.80 17.90 -34.22
C TYR A 4 1.68 17.54 -33.03
N LEU A 5 1.99 18.50 -32.14
CA LEU A 5 2.73 18.25 -30.90
C LEU A 5 1.91 17.42 -29.90
N ASN A 6 0.59 17.68 -29.79
CA ASN A 6 -0.32 16.89 -28.95
C ASN A 6 -0.46 15.44 -29.45
N LEU A 7 -0.47 15.20 -30.76
CA LEU A 7 -0.50 13.84 -31.35
C LEU A 7 0.80 13.07 -31.08
N ILE A 8 1.96 13.76 -31.09
CA ILE A 8 3.26 13.14 -30.79
C ILE A 8 3.38 12.80 -29.29
N GLU A 9 2.88 13.68 -28.39
CA GLU A 9 2.84 13.40 -26.95
C GLU A 9 1.89 12.26 -26.59
N GLU A 10 0.74 12.14 -27.28
CA GLU A 10 -0.20 11.03 -27.06
C GLU A 10 0.35 9.68 -27.52
N THR A 11 1.20 9.65 -28.56
CA THR A 11 1.84 8.41 -29.05
C THR A 11 3.04 7.94 -28.25
N THR A 12 3.60 8.77 -27.35
CA THR A 12 4.77 8.45 -26.52
C THR A 12 4.42 8.14 -25.06
N ARG A 13 3.15 8.35 -24.63
CA ARG A 13 2.75 8.02 -23.26
C ARG A 13 2.59 6.51 -23.07
N PRO A 14 3.15 5.96 -21.97
CA PRO A 14 2.85 4.60 -21.57
C PRO A 14 1.35 4.39 -21.38
N ALA A 15 0.90 3.13 -21.46
CA ALA A 15 -0.50 2.76 -21.30
C ALA A 15 -1.16 3.47 -20.09
N LYS A 16 -2.45 3.83 -20.25
CA LYS A 16 -3.23 4.46 -19.17
C LYS A 16 -3.17 3.61 -17.91
N LEU A 17 -3.06 4.30 -16.77
CA LEU A 17 -3.11 3.67 -15.45
C LEU A 17 -4.56 3.46 -15.04
N GLU A 18 -4.83 2.32 -14.44
CA GLU A 18 -6.11 1.98 -13.84
C GLU A 18 -5.95 1.76 -12.34
N THR A 19 -6.98 2.07 -11.58
CA THR A 19 -7.03 1.74 -10.15
C THR A 19 -7.69 0.38 -9.99
N THR A 20 -6.97 -0.56 -9.36
CA THR A 20 -7.48 -1.90 -9.09
C THR A 20 -8.73 -1.84 -8.21
N PRO A 21 -9.86 -2.47 -8.61
CA PRO A 21 -11.06 -2.52 -7.78
C PRO A 21 -10.80 -3.14 -6.41
N LEU A 22 -11.52 -2.67 -5.38
CA LEU A 22 -11.47 -3.27 -4.05
C LEU A 22 -12.09 -4.68 -4.08
N PRO A 23 -11.45 -5.70 -3.49
CA PRO A 23 -12.04 -7.05 -3.37
C PRO A 23 -13.04 -7.16 -2.22
N TYR A 24 -13.40 -6.05 -1.57
CA TYR A 24 -14.30 -5.94 -0.41
C TYR A 24 -15.14 -4.67 -0.51
N GLY A 25 -16.22 -4.61 0.27
CA GLY A 25 -17.07 -3.42 0.38
C GLY A 25 -16.44 -2.33 1.26
N PRO A 26 -16.91 -1.08 1.15
CA PRO A 26 -16.30 0.08 1.84
C PRO A 26 -16.34 0.01 3.37
N ASN A 27 -17.26 -0.76 3.95
CA ASN A 27 -17.37 -0.96 5.41
C ASN A 27 -16.68 -2.26 5.89
N ASP A 28 -16.21 -3.09 4.98
CA ASP A 28 -15.78 -4.46 5.30
C ASP A 28 -14.47 -4.52 6.09
N LEU A 29 -13.70 -3.44 6.14
CA LEU A 29 -12.46 -3.36 6.91
C LEU A 29 -12.64 -2.81 8.34
N GLU A 30 -13.86 -2.38 8.69
CA GLU A 30 -14.14 -1.90 10.05
C GLU A 30 -13.94 -3.00 11.11
N PRO A 31 -13.45 -2.67 12.29
CA PRO A 31 -13.09 -1.35 12.79
C PRO A 31 -11.61 -0.96 12.56
N VAL A 32 -10.90 -1.64 11.67
CA VAL A 32 -9.46 -1.39 11.40
C VAL A 32 -9.25 -0.20 10.48
N MET A 33 -10.04 -0.11 9.42
CA MET A 33 -10.17 1.06 8.55
C MET A 33 -11.64 1.40 8.39
N SER A 34 -11.99 2.63 8.70
CA SER A 34 -13.36 3.11 8.53
C SER A 34 -13.72 3.31 7.06
N LYS A 35 -15.04 3.33 6.79
CA LYS A 35 -15.54 3.74 5.48
C LYS A 35 -15.01 5.12 5.08
N ALA A 36 -14.91 6.07 6.01
CA ALA A 36 -14.40 7.41 5.73
C ALA A 36 -12.94 7.37 5.24
N THR A 37 -12.10 6.54 5.86
CA THR A 37 -10.72 6.31 5.40
C THR A 37 -10.71 5.68 4.01
N ILE A 38 -11.54 4.68 3.74
CA ILE A 38 -11.61 4.04 2.40
C ILE A 38 -12.11 5.03 1.34
N ASP A 39 -13.17 5.78 1.62
CA ASP A 39 -13.71 6.77 0.67
C ASP A 39 -12.65 7.83 0.30
N TYR A 40 -11.93 8.33 1.29
CA TYR A 40 -10.88 9.33 1.05
C TYR A 40 -9.62 8.72 0.44
N HIS A 41 -9.03 7.73 1.09
CA HIS A 41 -7.72 7.18 0.72
C HIS A 41 -7.78 6.43 -0.62
N TYR A 42 -8.78 5.56 -0.81
CA TYR A 42 -8.97 4.85 -2.07
C TYR A 42 -9.74 5.69 -3.09
N GLY A 43 -10.88 6.26 -2.66
CA GLY A 43 -11.81 6.96 -3.56
C GLY A 43 -11.21 8.22 -4.17
N GLU A 44 -10.51 9.04 -3.37
CA GLU A 44 -9.95 10.31 -3.81
C GLU A 44 -8.45 10.21 -4.12
N LEU A 45 -7.63 9.70 -3.20
CA LEU A 45 -6.19 9.76 -3.34
C LEU A 45 -5.65 8.72 -4.32
N ALA A 46 -5.95 7.43 -4.11
CA ALA A 46 -5.45 6.36 -4.98
C ALA A 46 -5.93 6.53 -6.42
N LYS A 47 -7.24 6.77 -6.62
CA LYS A 47 -7.80 7.07 -7.96
C LYS A 47 -7.25 8.36 -8.53
N GLY A 48 -6.98 9.35 -7.69
CA GLY A 48 -6.42 10.64 -8.08
C GLY A 48 -5.04 10.52 -8.74
N TYR A 49 -4.18 9.60 -8.28
CA TYR A 49 -2.87 9.37 -8.91
C TYR A 49 -3.02 8.87 -10.35
N ALA A 50 -3.85 7.87 -10.59
CA ALA A 50 -4.11 7.36 -11.94
C ALA A 50 -4.75 8.43 -12.83
N LYS A 51 -5.73 9.17 -12.30
CA LYS A 51 -6.40 10.27 -13.03
C LYS A 51 -5.41 11.34 -13.48
N ARG A 52 -4.58 11.87 -12.57
CA ARG A 52 -3.57 12.90 -12.87
C ARG A 52 -2.55 12.42 -13.90
N TYR A 53 -2.02 11.21 -13.72
CA TYR A 53 -1.11 10.61 -14.69
C TYR A 53 -1.74 10.55 -16.08
N ASN A 54 -2.96 10.03 -16.20
CA ASN A 54 -3.67 9.88 -17.47
C ASN A 54 -4.00 11.21 -18.12
N ALA A 55 -4.20 12.27 -17.32
CA ALA A 55 -4.45 13.64 -17.80
C ALA A 55 -3.15 14.42 -18.10
N GLY A 56 -1.98 13.91 -17.72
CA GLY A 56 -0.71 14.62 -17.84
C GLY A 56 -0.56 15.77 -16.87
N GLU A 57 -1.15 15.63 -15.70
CA GLU A 57 -1.13 16.64 -14.64
C GLU A 57 -0.08 16.30 -13.58
N GLY A 58 0.72 17.28 -13.21
CA GLY A 58 1.73 17.15 -12.17
C GLY A 58 2.95 16.33 -12.61
N ASN A 59 3.56 15.61 -11.69
CA ASN A 59 4.75 14.81 -11.93
C ASN A 59 4.37 13.36 -12.29
N ASP A 60 4.70 12.92 -13.49
CA ASP A 60 4.34 11.60 -14.00
C ASP A 60 4.93 10.45 -13.18
N ASP A 61 6.19 10.51 -12.78
CA ASP A 61 6.83 9.46 -12.00
C ASP A 61 6.22 9.34 -10.60
N PHE A 62 5.89 10.46 -9.96
CA PHE A 62 5.24 10.49 -8.67
C PHE A 62 3.82 9.90 -8.75
N ASN A 63 3.03 10.32 -9.74
CA ASN A 63 1.67 9.82 -9.94
C ASN A 63 1.66 8.33 -10.33
N ARG A 64 2.57 7.90 -11.19
CA ARG A 64 2.73 6.50 -11.57
C ARG A 64 3.10 5.63 -10.37
N ALA A 65 4.08 6.06 -9.59
CA ALA A 65 4.50 5.34 -8.39
C ALA A 65 3.40 5.32 -7.32
N GLY A 66 2.68 6.42 -7.10
CA GLY A 66 1.54 6.48 -6.19
C GLY A 66 0.42 5.52 -6.61
N SER A 67 0.03 5.52 -7.88
CA SER A 67 -0.95 4.56 -8.42
C SER A 67 -0.49 3.10 -8.23
N TYR A 68 0.77 2.81 -8.56
CA TYR A 68 1.34 1.46 -8.41
C TYR A 68 1.30 0.97 -6.96
N LEU A 69 1.73 1.78 -6.00
CA LEU A 69 1.78 1.39 -4.60
C LEU A 69 0.37 1.17 -4.03
N HIS A 70 -0.60 2.03 -4.36
CA HIS A 70 -1.97 1.85 -3.92
C HIS A 70 -2.65 0.63 -4.57
N ASN A 71 -2.33 0.31 -5.82
CA ASN A 71 -2.77 -0.92 -6.49
C ASN A 71 -2.17 -2.20 -5.88
N LYS A 72 -1.09 -2.08 -5.11
CA LYS A 72 -0.57 -3.18 -4.27
C LYS A 72 -1.14 -3.16 -2.85
N PHE A 73 -1.38 -1.97 -2.29
CA PHE A 73 -1.81 -1.80 -0.91
C PHE A 73 -3.24 -2.27 -0.67
N PHE A 74 -4.21 -1.75 -1.40
CA PHE A 74 -5.62 -2.05 -1.15
C PHE A 74 -6.02 -3.52 -1.42
N PRO A 75 -5.57 -4.18 -2.50
CA PRO A 75 -5.98 -5.57 -2.76
C PRO A 75 -5.46 -6.60 -1.76
N GLN A 76 -4.52 -6.25 -0.89
CA GLN A 76 -3.99 -7.16 0.13
C GLN A 76 -4.85 -7.26 1.40
N PHE A 77 -6.01 -6.61 1.44
CA PHE A 77 -6.87 -6.59 2.60
C PHE A 77 -8.10 -7.47 2.43
N ARG A 78 -8.65 -7.88 3.55
CA ARG A 78 -9.86 -8.66 3.72
C ARG A 78 -10.59 -8.26 4.99
N LYS A 79 -11.81 -8.74 5.19
CA LYS A 79 -12.56 -8.54 6.44
C LYS A 79 -11.71 -8.92 7.66
N PRO A 80 -11.78 -8.13 8.75
CA PRO A 80 -11.00 -8.38 9.96
C PRO A 80 -11.22 -9.77 10.51
N LYS A 81 -10.13 -10.40 10.93
CA LYS A 81 -10.14 -11.71 11.59
C LYS A 81 -9.29 -11.65 12.85
N SER A 82 -9.87 -12.05 13.98
CA SER A 82 -9.11 -12.25 15.22
C SER A 82 -8.08 -13.37 15.04
N GLY A 83 -6.88 -13.15 15.57
CA GLY A 83 -5.79 -14.13 15.43
C GLY A 83 -5.33 -14.35 13.98
N ASN A 84 -5.54 -13.36 13.10
CA ASN A 84 -5.06 -13.44 11.71
C ASN A 84 -3.53 -13.49 11.68
N ARG A 85 -2.98 -14.53 11.06
CA ARG A 85 -1.55 -14.80 11.03
C ARG A 85 -1.11 -15.25 9.64
N PRO A 86 0.18 -15.08 9.30
CA PRO A 86 0.76 -15.63 8.08
C PRO A 86 0.59 -17.14 7.98
N LYS A 87 0.48 -17.65 6.76
CA LYS A 87 0.34 -19.07 6.43
C LYS A 87 1.13 -19.39 5.16
N GLY A 88 1.55 -20.63 5.01
CA GLY A 88 2.29 -21.06 3.81
C GLY A 88 3.59 -20.27 3.64
N ALA A 89 3.92 -19.87 2.41
CA ALA A 89 5.17 -19.22 2.06
C ALA A 89 5.49 -17.98 2.92
N SER A 90 4.48 -17.16 3.24
CA SER A 90 4.69 -16.00 4.12
C SER A 90 5.05 -16.38 5.56
N ALA A 91 4.47 -17.47 6.08
CA ALA A 91 4.83 -17.96 7.41
C ALA A 91 6.27 -18.50 7.44
N GLU A 92 6.64 -19.26 6.41
CA GLU A 92 8.00 -19.82 6.26
C GLU A 92 9.04 -18.72 6.13
N LEU A 93 8.78 -17.72 5.29
CA LEU A 93 9.66 -16.57 5.11
C LEU A 93 9.86 -15.81 6.42
N ILE A 94 8.76 -15.45 7.11
CA ILE A 94 8.80 -14.71 8.38
C ILE A 94 9.54 -15.53 9.45
N GLN A 95 9.24 -16.83 9.56
CA GLN A 95 9.93 -17.70 10.52
C GLN A 95 11.43 -17.78 10.24
N SER A 96 11.83 -17.87 8.97
CA SER A 96 13.25 -17.97 8.59
C SER A 96 14.06 -16.71 8.90
N LYS A 97 13.40 -15.52 8.85
CA LYS A 97 14.06 -14.22 9.00
C LYS A 97 13.92 -13.63 10.41
N PHE A 98 12.79 -13.84 11.06
CA PHE A 98 12.43 -13.18 12.32
C PHE A 98 12.17 -14.16 13.47
N LYS A 99 12.12 -15.48 13.24
CA LYS A 99 11.76 -16.55 14.16
C LYS A 99 10.28 -16.64 14.48
N THR A 100 9.65 -15.54 14.90
CA THR A 100 8.21 -15.50 15.21
C THR A 100 7.52 -14.38 14.42
N PHE A 101 6.18 -14.45 14.35
CA PHE A 101 5.39 -13.38 13.74
C PHE A 101 5.43 -12.11 14.60
N GLU A 102 5.46 -12.26 15.90
CA GLU A 102 5.59 -11.17 16.85
C GLU A 102 6.92 -10.42 16.67
N ASP A 103 8.04 -11.13 16.59
CA ASP A 103 9.36 -10.54 16.33
C ASP A 103 9.36 -9.75 14.99
N PHE A 104 8.66 -10.27 13.97
CA PHE A 104 8.50 -9.56 12.70
C PHE A 104 7.67 -8.28 12.86
N GLN A 105 6.55 -8.33 13.60
CA GLN A 105 5.71 -7.16 13.86
C GLN A 105 6.50 -6.08 14.61
N ASP A 106 7.25 -6.46 15.62
CA ASP A 106 8.08 -5.54 16.41
C ASP A 106 9.21 -4.94 15.56
N ALA A 107 9.90 -5.75 14.75
CA ALA A 107 10.93 -5.27 13.83
C ALA A 107 10.35 -4.30 12.80
N LEU A 108 9.19 -4.60 12.21
CA LEU A 108 8.54 -3.73 11.24
C LEU A 108 8.09 -2.41 11.90
N LYS A 109 7.52 -2.48 13.10
CA LYS A 109 7.13 -1.28 13.88
C LYS A 109 8.34 -0.40 14.16
N LEU A 110 9.44 -0.99 14.61
CA LEU A 110 10.68 -0.26 14.91
C LEU A 110 11.20 0.50 13.67
N GLU A 111 11.19 -0.14 12.50
CA GLU A 111 11.62 0.50 11.25
C GLU A 111 10.61 1.55 10.76
N ALA A 112 9.30 1.30 10.90
CA ALA A 112 8.27 2.26 10.53
C ALA A 112 8.38 3.55 11.33
N MET A 113 8.65 3.46 12.64
CA MET A 113 8.79 4.62 13.52
C MET A 113 10.00 5.51 13.21
N LYS A 114 10.98 5.01 12.46
CA LYS A 114 12.12 5.81 11.97
C LYS A 114 11.77 6.66 10.76
N ILE A 115 10.66 6.38 10.07
CA ILE A 115 10.25 7.13 8.89
C ILE A 115 9.78 8.53 9.33
N GLN A 116 10.47 9.55 8.86
CA GLN A 116 10.10 10.94 9.04
C GLN A 116 9.38 11.47 7.80
N GLY A 117 8.18 11.99 7.99
CA GLY A 117 7.32 12.44 6.90
C GLY A 117 6.60 11.29 6.21
N SER A 118 6.36 11.44 4.91
CA SER A 118 5.56 10.53 4.11
C SER A 118 6.39 9.40 3.51
N GLY A 119 5.87 8.19 3.61
CA GLY A 119 6.55 7.02 3.08
C GLY A 119 5.74 5.74 3.20
N TRP A 120 6.39 4.64 2.93
CA TRP A 120 5.85 3.29 3.02
C TRP A 120 6.86 2.38 3.69
N ILE A 121 6.38 1.35 4.36
CA ILE A 121 7.21 0.26 4.85
C ILE A 121 6.72 -1.05 4.24
N TYR A 122 7.62 -1.95 3.92
CA TYR A 122 7.25 -3.21 3.29
C TYR A 122 8.19 -4.36 3.66
N LEU A 123 7.62 -5.56 3.62
CA LEU A 123 8.37 -6.80 3.60
C LEU A 123 8.68 -7.13 2.14
N SER A 124 9.96 -7.27 1.80
CA SER A 124 10.38 -7.69 0.47
C SER A 124 10.17 -9.20 0.25
N THR A 125 10.17 -9.63 -1.00
CA THR A 125 10.12 -11.06 -1.36
C THR A 125 11.33 -11.86 -0.85
N SER A 126 12.44 -11.17 -0.52
CA SER A 126 13.63 -11.78 0.12
C SER A 126 13.55 -11.82 1.66
N GLY A 127 12.46 -11.28 2.26
CA GLY A 127 12.25 -11.25 3.70
C GLY A 127 12.96 -10.11 4.42
N GLU A 128 13.33 -9.04 3.72
CA GLU A 128 13.91 -7.83 4.32
C GLU A 128 12.82 -6.79 4.55
N ILE A 129 12.89 -6.07 5.67
CA ILE A 129 12.05 -4.89 5.92
C ILE A 129 12.73 -3.70 5.25
N LYS A 130 12.00 -3.02 4.37
CA LYS A 130 12.48 -1.87 3.60
C LYS A 130 11.49 -0.71 3.65
N THR A 131 11.98 0.48 3.38
CA THR A 131 11.18 1.71 3.33
C THR A 131 11.22 2.37 1.97
N ILE A 132 10.16 3.10 1.64
CA ILE A 132 10.07 3.94 0.44
C ILE A 132 9.74 5.36 0.91
N LYS A 133 10.57 6.33 0.59
CA LYS A 133 10.27 7.73 0.85
C LYS A 133 9.32 8.27 -0.24
N ASN A 134 8.29 8.98 0.17
CA ASN A 134 7.22 9.45 -0.71
C ASN A 134 6.64 8.30 -1.56
N HIS A 135 6.77 8.36 -2.89
CA HIS A 135 6.37 7.30 -3.81
C HIS A 135 7.54 6.90 -4.70
N ALA A 136 7.84 5.61 -4.76
CA ALA A 136 8.76 5.02 -5.72
C ALA A 136 8.37 3.57 -6.02
N VAL A 137 8.43 3.17 -7.28
CA VAL A 137 8.15 1.79 -7.69
C VAL A 137 9.21 0.86 -7.13
N ARG A 138 8.76 -0.27 -6.55
CA ARG A 138 9.59 -1.40 -6.11
C ARG A 138 8.94 -2.69 -6.57
N THR A 139 9.71 -3.56 -7.19
CA THR A 139 9.19 -4.82 -7.76
C THR A 139 9.23 -5.99 -6.77
N ASP A 140 9.94 -5.83 -5.67
CA ASP A 140 10.18 -6.85 -4.63
C ASP A 140 9.22 -6.77 -3.43
N ILE A 141 8.04 -6.16 -3.57
CA ILE A 141 7.08 -5.98 -2.49
C ILE A 141 6.23 -7.24 -2.30
N ALA A 142 6.36 -7.91 -1.15
CA ALA A 142 5.44 -8.95 -0.69
C ALA A 142 4.27 -8.35 0.10
N LEU A 143 4.54 -7.69 1.23
CA LEU A 143 3.57 -7.00 2.08
C LEU A 143 3.89 -5.52 2.11
N LEU A 144 2.88 -4.65 1.97
CA LEU A 144 3.05 -3.19 1.92
C LEU A 144 2.19 -2.50 2.98
N ILE A 145 2.77 -1.56 3.74
CA ILE A 145 2.06 -0.72 4.70
C ILE A 145 2.26 0.74 4.29
N ASP A 146 1.17 1.45 4.11
CA ASP A 146 1.17 2.88 3.88
C ASP A 146 1.43 3.63 5.19
N TRP A 147 2.47 4.49 5.21
CA TRP A 147 2.88 5.28 6.37
C TRP A 147 2.58 6.77 6.21
N TRP A 148 1.91 7.14 5.10
CA TRP A 148 1.40 8.48 4.92
C TRP A 148 0.29 8.78 5.95
N GLU A 149 0.23 10.02 6.38
CA GLU A 149 -0.73 10.45 7.41
C GLU A 149 -2.19 10.15 7.03
N HIS A 150 -2.53 10.28 5.75
CA HIS A 150 -3.86 9.95 5.24
C HIS A 150 -4.27 8.47 5.39
N ALA A 151 -3.32 7.57 5.60
CA ALA A 151 -3.62 6.15 5.78
C ALA A 151 -4.18 5.82 7.17
N TRP A 152 -3.91 6.66 8.16
CA TRP A 152 -4.24 6.36 9.56
C TRP A 152 -4.88 7.52 10.34
N ALA A 153 -4.68 8.77 9.94
CA ALA A 153 -5.07 9.93 10.77
C ALA A 153 -6.57 10.04 11.03
N LEU A 154 -7.45 9.66 10.08
CA LEU A 154 -8.89 9.72 10.27
C LEU A 154 -9.38 8.75 11.36
N ASP A 155 -8.77 7.58 11.47
CA ASP A 155 -9.19 6.53 12.40
C ASP A 155 -8.40 6.51 13.71
N TYR A 156 -7.14 6.93 13.67
CA TYR A 156 -6.20 6.78 14.78
C TYR A 156 -5.63 8.12 15.26
N GLN A 157 -5.97 9.24 14.61
CA GLN A 157 -5.43 10.57 14.88
C GLN A 157 -3.89 10.57 14.89
N SER A 158 -3.23 10.85 16.01
CA SER A 158 -1.76 10.81 16.13
C SER A 158 -1.20 9.45 16.53
N ASP A 159 -2.07 8.46 16.84
CA ASP A 159 -1.68 7.13 17.33
C ASP A 159 -1.40 6.16 16.18
N LYS A 160 -0.34 6.45 15.43
CA LYS A 160 0.09 5.62 14.30
C LYS A 160 0.61 4.23 14.70
N GLU A 161 1.03 4.05 15.95
CA GLU A 161 1.39 2.72 16.46
C GLU A 161 0.17 1.82 16.53
N LYS A 162 -0.95 2.34 17.01
CA LYS A 162 -2.21 1.59 17.07
C LYS A 162 -2.72 1.22 15.67
N TYR A 163 -2.48 2.03 14.65
CA TYR A 163 -2.74 1.66 13.26
C TYR A 163 -1.96 0.41 12.88
N LEU A 164 -0.64 0.35 13.17
CA LEU A 164 0.16 -0.84 12.93
C LEU A 164 -0.30 -2.05 13.73
N ASP A 165 -0.67 -1.87 14.99
CA ASP A 165 -1.14 -2.97 15.84
C ASP A 165 -2.44 -3.61 15.32
N ASN A 166 -3.27 -2.83 14.63
CA ASN A 166 -4.56 -3.29 14.12
C ASN A 166 -4.51 -3.80 12.67
N ILE A 167 -3.63 -3.29 11.82
CA ILE A 167 -3.65 -3.59 10.38
C ILE A 167 -3.47 -5.08 10.08
N TRP A 168 -2.79 -5.81 10.95
CA TRP A 168 -2.57 -7.26 10.81
C TRP A 168 -3.86 -8.06 10.75
N ARG A 169 -4.94 -7.55 11.35
CA ARG A 169 -6.25 -8.19 11.38
C ARG A 169 -6.91 -8.27 10.01
N ILE A 170 -6.53 -7.39 9.09
CA ILE A 170 -7.13 -7.29 7.76
C ILE A 170 -6.21 -7.78 6.63
N ILE A 171 -4.97 -8.16 6.89
CA ILE A 171 -4.08 -8.70 5.85
C ILE A 171 -4.63 -10.02 5.30
N ASP A 172 -4.78 -10.10 3.98
CA ASP A 172 -5.02 -11.35 3.29
C ASP A 172 -3.68 -12.04 2.96
N TRP A 173 -3.30 -12.98 3.79
CA TRP A 173 -2.05 -13.71 3.61
C TRP A 173 -2.02 -14.56 2.34
N THR A 174 -3.17 -14.84 1.72
CA THR A 174 -3.24 -15.50 0.42
C THR A 174 -2.65 -14.61 -0.67
N VAL A 175 -2.99 -13.32 -0.65
CA VAL A 175 -2.44 -12.33 -1.58
C VAL A 175 -0.93 -12.15 -1.35
N ILE A 176 -0.49 -12.14 -0.09
CA ILE A 176 0.95 -12.05 0.22
C ILE A 176 1.71 -13.26 -0.34
N ASN A 177 1.17 -14.47 -0.17
CA ASN A 177 1.77 -15.70 -0.71
C ASN A 177 1.87 -15.71 -2.23
N GLN A 178 0.93 -15.09 -2.94
CA GLN A 178 0.97 -14.98 -4.41
C GLN A 178 2.07 -14.03 -4.91
N ARG A 179 2.61 -13.19 -4.04
CA ARG A 179 3.68 -12.25 -4.38
C ARG A 179 5.07 -12.77 -4.05
N LEU A 180 5.16 -13.85 -3.29
CA LEU A 180 6.40 -14.55 -2.93
C LEU A 180 6.78 -15.59 -3.97
#